data_fa80f8271032f101a1f8bcab824f9b1a
#
_entry.id   fa80f8271032f101a1f8bcab824f9b1a
#
_cell.length_a   1.000
_cell.length_b   1.000
_cell.length_c   1.000
_cell.angle_alpha   90.00
_cell.angle_beta   90.00
_cell.angle_gamma   90.00
#
_symmetry.space_group_name_H-M   'P 1'
#
loop_
_entity.id
_entity.type
_entity.pdbx_description
1 polymer ?
#
loop_
_entity_poly.entity_id
_entity_poly.type
_entity_poly.pdbx_seq_one_letter_code
_entity_poly.pdbx_strand_id
1 'polypeptide(L)'
;MDTKIKEYISKQSADRQTMLADIHAIIIDKDKTVAATIEPMMGKEMIMYKAKGMMKYALSSVKNYMSLHCLPIYGSPELFNKYKALLPDANFQKGCINFTSARQVPLDIVKQLFLDCAPIDLVKMREKYLEQRKEKKKLKS
;
A
#
# COMPACT_ATOMS: atom_id res chain seq x y z
N MET A 1 -12.30 12.12 8.91
CA MET A 1 -10.99 12.13 8.22
C MET A 1 -10.09 13.18 8.88
N ASP A 2 -8.85 12.83 9.13
CA ASP A 2 -7.85 13.73 9.72
C ASP A 2 -7.63 14.97 8.86
N THR A 3 -7.42 16.12 9.50
CA THR A 3 -7.26 17.41 8.81
C THR A 3 -6.07 17.40 7.85
N LYS A 4 -4.94 16.82 8.25
CA LYS A 4 -3.74 16.76 7.40
C LYS A 4 -3.96 15.89 6.17
N ILE A 5 -4.72 14.80 6.29
CA ILE A 5 -5.06 13.92 5.18
C ILE A 5 -5.99 14.65 4.21
N LYS A 6 -6.98 15.39 4.71
CA LYS A 6 -7.84 16.25 3.90
C LYS A 6 -7.04 17.30 3.13
N GLU A 7 -6.10 17.96 3.80
CA GLU A 7 -5.23 18.95 3.17
C GLU A 7 -4.38 18.33 2.06
N TYR A 8 -3.79 17.17 2.32
CA TYR A 8 -3.00 16.46 1.32
C TYR A 8 -3.83 16.16 0.06
N ILE A 9 -5.03 15.61 0.25
CA ILE A 9 -5.93 15.27 -0.86
C ILE A 9 -6.38 16.53 -1.60
N SER A 10 -6.69 17.62 -0.88
CA SER A 10 -7.19 18.87 -1.46
C SER A 10 -6.21 19.55 -2.41
N LYS A 11 -4.92 19.25 -2.29
CA LYS A 11 -3.88 19.79 -3.16
C LYS A 11 -3.78 19.07 -4.51
N GLN A 12 -4.50 17.98 -4.68
CA GLN A 12 -4.47 17.18 -5.91
C GLN A 12 -5.52 17.66 -6.92
N SER A 13 -5.40 17.22 -8.18
CA SER A 13 -6.43 17.50 -9.19
C SER A 13 -7.76 16.85 -8.81
N ALA A 14 -8.88 17.38 -9.33
CA ALA A 14 -10.23 16.96 -8.92
C ALA A 14 -10.48 15.46 -9.07
N ASP A 15 -10.06 14.86 -10.17
CA ASP A 15 -10.22 13.43 -10.42
C ASP A 15 -9.37 12.59 -9.45
N ARG A 16 -8.16 13.04 -9.15
CA ARG A 16 -7.29 12.37 -8.17
C ARG A 16 -7.81 12.54 -6.73
N GLN A 17 -8.39 13.70 -6.41
CA GLN A 17 -9.00 13.91 -5.08
C GLN A 17 -10.04 12.85 -4.77
N THR A 18 -10.96 12.62 -5.71
CA THR A 18 -12.01 11.60 -5.56
C THR A 18 -11.40 10.22 -5.38
N MET A 19 -10.45 9.85 -6.24
CA MET A 19 -9.84 8.54 -6.21
C MET A 19 -9.03 8.29 -4.93
N LEU A 20 -8.25 9.28 -4.50
CA LEU A 20 -7.48 9.17 -3.25
C LEU A 20 -8.39 9.03 -2.04
N ALA A 21 -9.49 9.80 -2.00
CA ALA A 21 -10.47 9.71 -0.93
C ALA A 21 -11.16 8.34 -0.91
N ASP A 22 -11.51 7.81 -2.08
CA ASP A 22 -12.15 6.49 -2.19
C ASP A 22 -11.22 5.37 -1.75
N ILE A 23 -9.96 5.40 -2.20
CA ILE A 23 -8.96 4.39 -1.79
C ILE A 23 -8.69 4.49 -0.29
N HIS A 24 -8.54 5.71 0.24
CA HIS A 24 -8.36 5.93 1.67
C HIS A 24 -9.50 5.31 2.49
N ALA A 25 -10.74 5.57 2.08
CA ALA A 25 -11.92 5.02 2.76
C ALA A 25 -11.93 3.48 2.72
N ILE A 26 -11.53 2.89 1.59
CA ILE A 26 -11.43 1.44 1.44
C ILE A 26 -10.38 0.86 2.39
N ILE A 27 -9.20 1.46 2.47
CA ILE A 27 -8.13 0.97 3.36
C ILE A 27 -8.60 0.97 4.81
N ILE A 28 -9.17 2.08 5.26
CA ILE A 28 -9.62 2.23 6.65
C ILE A 28 -10.77 1.26 6.96
N ASP A 29 -11.66 1.02 6.01
CA ASP A 29 -12.77 0.09 6.18
C ASP A 29 -12.33 -1.38 6.20
N LYS A 30 -11.44 -1.77 5.30
CA LYS A 30 -11.06 -3.18 5.11
C LYS A 30 -9.94 -3.64 6.04
N ASP A 31 -9.06 -2.76 6.46
CA ASP A 31 -7.97 -3.12 7.36
C ASP A 31 -8.03 -2.29 8.66
N LYS A 32 -8.61 -2.88 9.69
CA LYS A 32 -8.77 -2.23 10.99
C LYS A 32 -7.49 -2.20 11.83
N THR A 33 -6.40 -2.80 11.35
CA THR A 33 -5.13 -2.84 12.07
C THR A 33 -4.28 -1.60 11.84
N VAL A 34 -4.62 -0.77 10.83
CA VAL A 34 -3.79 0.38 10.45
C VAL A 34 -4.35 1.69 10.97
N ALA A 35 -3.44 2.63 11.23
CA ALA A 35 -3.75 4.03 11.51
C ALA A 35 -3.10 4.90 10.44
N ALA A 36 -3.85 5.88 9.91
CA ALA A 36 -3.39 6.75 8.83
C ALA A 36 -2.76 8.03 9.39
N THR A 37 -1.66 8.45 8.76
CA THR A 37 -0.95 9.68 9.09
C THR A 37 -0.30 10.26 7.84
N ILE A 38 0.05 11.55 7.86
CA ILE A 38 0.86 12.15 6.80
C ILE A 38 2.32 12.13 7.25
N GLU A 39 3.17 11.44 6.49
CA GLU A 39 4.59 11.34 6.78
C GLU A 39 5.40 11.40 5.49
N PRO A 40 6.63 11.93 5.54
CA PRO A 40 7.49 11.94 4.38
C PRO A 40 8.15 10.57 4.18
N MET A 41 8.31 10.19 2.91
CA MET A 41 9.15 9.08 2.50
C MET A 41 9.95 9.51 1.29
N MET A 42 11.27 9.41 1.36
CA MET A 42 12.18 9.90 0.32
C MET A 42 11.98 11.38 -0.04
N GLY A 43 11.69 12.21 0.98
CA GLY A 43 11.51 13.65 0.82
C GLY A 43 10.14 14.07 0.30
N LYS A 44 9.19 13.13 0.13
CA LYS A 44 7.83 13.44 -0.35
C LYS A 44 6.79 13.02 0.69
N GLU A 45 5.85 13.91 0.99
CA GLU A 45 4.74 13.58 1.86
C GLU A 45 3.78 12.60 1.19
N MET A 46 3.21 11.70 1.99
CA MET A 46 2.21 10.75 1.55
C MET A 46 1.29 10.36 2.71
N ILE A 47 0.16 9.75 2.38
CA ILE A 47 -0.71 9.15 3.39
C ILE A 47 -0.10 7.80 3.74
N MET A 48 0.36 7.64 4.98
CA MET A 48 1.00 6.43 5.46
C MET A 48 0.06 5.68 6.40
N TYR A 49 -0.05 4.37 6.21
CA TYR A 49 -0.90 3.49 7.01
C TYR A 49 -0.02 2.54 7.79
N LYS A 50 0.04 2.74 9.10
CA LYS A 50 0.93 1.97 9.99
C LYS A 50 0.16 0.97 10.82
N ALA A 51 0.73 -0.23 10.94
CA ALA A 51 0.29 -1.26 11.86
C ALA A 51 1.47 -1.64 12.76
N LYS A 52 1.28 -1.63 14.08
CA LYS A 52 2.35 -1.94 15.06
C LYS A 52 3.62 -1.10 14.84
N GLY A 53 3.44 0.19 14.48
CA GLY A 53 4.55 1.11 14.25
C GLY A 53 5.27 0.97 12.93
N MET A 54 4.86 0.05 12.06
CA MET A 54 5.46 -0.16 10.73
C MET A 54 4.50 0.27 9.63
N MET A 55 5.05 0.83 8.55
CA MET A 55 4.26 1.11 7.35
C MET A 55 3.78 -0.20 6.74
N LYS A 56 2.47 -0.32 6.56
CA LYS A 56 1.84 -1.45 5.86
C LYS A 56 1.44 -1.06 4.46
N TYR A 57 0.83 0.12 4.34
CA TYR A 57 0.45 0.72 3.06
C TYR A 57 0.84 2.18 3.03
N ALA A 58 0.94 2.75 1.84
CA ALA A 58 1.04 4.19 1.66
C ALA A 58 0.37 4.58 0.35
N LEU A 59 -0.17 5.79 0.31
CA LEU A 59 -0.88 6.32 -0.85
C LEU A 59 -0.31 7.69 -1.17
N SER A 60 0.17 7.86 -2.39
CA SER A 60 0.78 9.11 -2.83
C SER A 60 0.30 9.52 -4.22
N SER A 61 0.39 10.81 -4.49
CA SER A 61 0.12 11.37 -5.80
C SER A 61 1.29 12.24 -6.19
N VAL A 62 1.94 11.88 -7.28
CA VAL A 62 3.04 12.64 -7.86
C VAL A 62 2.65 13.13 -9.25
N LYS A 63 3.52 13.92 -9.90
CA LYS A 63 3.20 14.60 -11.16
C LYS A 63 2.57 13.68 -12.21
N ASN A 64 3.16 12.51 -12.44
CA ASN A 64 2.81 11.64 -13.57
C ASN A 64 1.94 10.44 -13.19
N TYR A 65 1.78 10.13 -11.90
CA TYR A 65 1.03 8.95 -11.47
C TYR A 65 0.59 9.05 -10.01
N MET A 66 -0.38 8.21 -9.64
CA MET A 66 -0.69 7.91 -8.24
C MET A 66 -0.04 6.58 -7.90
N SER A 67 0.47 6.45 -6.68
CA SER A 67 1.13 5.23 -6.23
C SER A 67 0.47 4.68 -4.98
N LEU A 68 0.11 3.40 -5.03
CA LEU A 68 -0.33 2.64 -3.87
C LEU A 68 0.81 1.71 -3.46
N HIS A 69 1.43 2.00 -2.33
CA HIS A 69 2.45 1.14 -1.75
C HIS A 69 1.76 0.08 -0.91
N CYS A 70 2.02 -1.18 -1.20
CA CYS A 70 1.39 -2.30 -0.51
C CYS A 70 2.45 -3.34 -0.15
N LEU A 71 3.01 -3.23 1.06
CA LEU A 71 4.08 -4.11 1.50
C LEU A 71 3.67 -5.59 1.61
N PRO A 72 2.41 -5.93 1.97
CA PRO A 72 2.01 -7.34 1.97
C PRO A 72 2.20 -8.06 0.64
N ILE A 73 1.95 -7.39 -0.49
CA ILE A 73 2.15 -8.04 -1.80
C ILE A 73 3.63 -8.17 -2.15
N TYR A 74 4.48 -7.28 -1.64
CA TYR A 74 5.93 -7.39 -1.83
C TYR A 74 6.48 -8.64 -1.13
N GLY A 75 5.94 -8.96 0.03
CA GLY A 75 6.34 -10.15 0.80
C GLY A 75 5.63 -11.45 0.40
N SER A 76 4.70 -11.41 -0.57
CA SER A 76 3.92 -12.57 -1.00
C SER A 76 3.89 -12.67 -2.52
N PRO A 77 4.73 -13.53 -3.13
CA PRO A 77 4.70 -13.75 -4.58
C PRO A 77 3.33 -14.16 -5.10
N GLU A 78 2.57 -14.92 -4.33
CA GLU A 78 1.22 -15.36 -4.68
C GLU A 78 0.28 -14.17 -4.83
N LEU A 79 0.23 -13.28 -3.84
CA LEU A 79 -0.59 -12.07 -3.89
C LEU A 79 -0.12 -11.11 -4.98
N PHE A 80 1.19 -10.94 -5.13
CA PHE A 80 1.76 -10.10 -6.18
C PHE A 80 1.29 -10.54 -7.56
N ASN A 81 1.42 -11.83 -7.87
CA ASN A 81 1.01 -12.38 -9.17
C ASN A 81 -0.50 -12.28 -9.40
N LYS A 82 -1.29 -12.53 -8.35
CA LYS A 82 -2.75 -12.40 -8.41
C LYS A 82 -3.17 -10.99 -8.81
N TYR A 83 -2.66 -9.97 -8.12
CA TYR A 83 -3.08 -8.60 -8.37
C TYR A 83 -2.43 -7.99 -9.59
N LYS A 84 -1.25 -8.43 -9.98
CA LYS A 84 -0.66 -8.05 -11.26
C LYS A 84 -1.55 -8.48 -12.42
N ALA A 85 -2.17 -9.65 -12.33
CA ALA A 85 -3.11 -10.14 -13.34
C ALA A 85 -4.45 -9.39 -13.30
N LEU A 86 -4.94 -9.03 -12.11
CA LEU A 86 -6.22 -8.34 -11.93
C LEU A 86 -6.15 -6.83 -12.21
N LEU A 87 -4.95 -6.25 -12.24
CA LEU A 87 -4.71 -4.83 -12.47
C LEU A 87 -3.79 -4.64 -13.68
N PRO A 88 -4.23 -5.05 -14.89
CA PRO A 88 -3.34 -5.03 -16.06
C PRO A 88 -2.93 -3.63 -16.51
N ASP A 89 -3.69 -2.59 -16.17
CA ASP A 89 -3.40 -1.21 -16.55
C ASP A 89 -2.48 -0.49 -15.55
N ALA A 90 -2.18 -1.13 -14.42
CA ALA A 90 -1.27 -0.58 -13.43
C ALA A 90 0.17 -1.04 -13.70
N ASN A 91 1.12 -0.18 -13.33
CA ASN A 91 2.54 -0.51 -13.39
C ASN A 91 3.01 -0.97 -12.00
N PHE A 92 3.42 -2.23 -11.90
CA PHE A 92 3.92 -2.80 -10.64
C PHE A 92 5.43 -2.66 -10.55
N GLN A 93 5.89 -2.00 -9.48
CA GLN A 93 7.31 -1.86 -9.16
C GLN A 93 7.52 -2.33 -7.72
N LYS A 94 7.95 -3.59 -7.54
CA LYS A 94 8.09 -4.22 -6.22
C LYS A 94 6.75 -4.15 -5.46
N GLY A 95 6.70 -3.46 -4.31
CA GLY A 95 5.47 -3.27 -3.54
C GLY A 95 4.62 -2.08 -3.97
N CYS A 96 5.00 -1.37 -5.04
CA CYS A 96 4.29 -0.19 -5.51
C CYS A 96 3.39 -0.51 -6.70
N ILE A 97 2.14 -0.07 -6.63
CA ILE A 97 1.17 -0.18 -7.72
C ILE A 97 0.90 1.23 -8.23
N ASN A 98 1.37 1.53 -9.45
CA ASN A 98 1.30 2.87 -10.01
C ASN A 98 0.19 2.97 -11.06
N PHE A 99 -0.65 4.00 -10.93
CA PHE A 99 -1.73 4.30 -11.86
C PHE A 99 -1.48 5.66 -12.49
N THR A 100 -1.46 5.73 -13.82
CA THR A 100 -1.26 6.99 -14.55
C THR A 100 -2.55 7.81 -14.68
N SER A 101 -3.70 7.19 -14.49
CA SER A 101 -5.00 7.82 -14.57
C SER A 101 -5.93 7.28 -13.48
N ALA A 102 -6.74 8.16 -12.89
CA ALA A 102 -7.77 7.75 -11.93
C ALA A 102 -8.78 6.75 -12.53
N ARG A 103 -9.00 6.81 -13.84
CA ARG A 103 -9.91 5.90 -14.56
C ARG A 103 -9.41 4.47 -14.61
N GLN A 104 -8.09 4.24 -14.39
CA GLN A 104 -7.48 2.92 -14.42
C GLN A 104 -7.62 2.17 -13.09
N VAL A 105 -8.22 2.78 -12.07
CA VAL A 105 -8.31 2.21 -10.73
C VAL A 105 -9.66 1.51 -10.55
N PRO A 106 -9.72 0.17 -10.66
CA PRO A 106 -10.95 -0.58 -10.40
C PRO A 106 -11.15 -0.75 -8.91
N LEU A 107 -12.07 0.03 -8.33
CA LEU A 107 -12.27 0.06 -6.88
C LEU A 107 -12.71 -1.28 -6.27
N ASP A 108 -13.43 -2.10 -7.02
CA ASP A 108 -13.81 -3.44 -6.57
C ASP A 108 -12.60 -4.35 -6.38
N ILE A 109 -11.62 -4.26 -7.28
CA ILE A 109 -10.35 -5.01 -7.15
C ILE A 109 -9.52 -4.45 -5.99
N VAL A 110 -9.51 -3.13 -5.81
CA VAL A 110 -8.83 -2.48 -4.67
C VAL A 110 -9.42 -2.96 -3.34
N LYS A 111 -10.75 -3.06 -3.25
CA LYS A 111 -11.42 -3.63 -2.05
C LYS A 111 -10.96 -5.05 -1.77
N GLN A 112 -10.90 -5.89 -2.80
CA GLN A 112 -10.44 -7.28 -2.69
C GLN A 112 -8.99 -7.34 -2.23
N LEU A 113 -8.13 -6.47 -2.77
CA LEU A 113 -6.72 -6.38 -2.38
C LEU A 113 -6.58 -6.15 -0.86
N PHE A 114 -7.30 -5.17 -0.31
CA PHE A 114 -7.19 -4.86 1.12
C PHE A 114 -7.84 -5.92 2.00
N LEU A 115 -8.87 -6.61 1.52
CA LEU A 115 -9.41 -7.79 2.22
C LEU A 115 -8.38 -8.91 2.31
N ASP A 116 -7.65 -9.16 1.24
CA ASP A 116 -6.59 -10.19 1.24
C ASP A 116 -5.39 -9.79 2.09
N CYS A 117 -5.06 -8.50 2.14
CA CYS A 117 -3.90 -8.01 2.88
C CYS A 117 -4.17 -7.76 4.37
N ALA A 118 -5.42 -7.52 4.76
CA ALA A 118 -5.77 -7.17 6.14
C ALA A 118 -5.27 -8.19 7.18
N PRO A 119 -5.41 -9.52 6.98
CA PRO A 119 -4.94 -10.49 7.96
C PRO A 119 -3.41 -10.66 8.00
N ILE A 120 -2.68 -10.07 7.06
CA ILE A 120 -1.23 -10.21 7.01
C ILE A 120 -0.58 -9.32 8.06
N ASP A 121 0.24 -9.92 8.92
CA ASP A 121 1.02 -9.23 9.95
C ASP A 121 2.46 -9.09 9.47
N LEU A 122 2.85 -7.88 9.06
CA LEU A 122 4.18 -7.61 8.53
C LEU A 122 5.29 -7.81 9.56
N VAL A 123 5.00 -7.55 10.85
CA VAL A 123 5.97 -7.75 11.92
C VAL A 123 6.32 -9.23 12.03
N LYS A 124 5.30 -10.10 12.02
CA LYS A 124 5.50 -11.55 12.02
C LYS A 124 6.21 -12.05 10.77
N MET A 125 5.86 -11.50 9.61
CA MET A 125 6.54 -11.86 8.35
C MET A 125 8.03 -11.53 8.42
N ARG A 126 8.38 -10.37 8.95
CA ARG A 126 9.77 -9.93 9.11
C ARG A 126 10.52 -10.83 10.09
N GLU A 127 9.90 -11.16 11.23
CA GLU A 127 10.50 -12.05 12.23
C GLU A 127 10.79 -13.42 11.62
N LYS A 128 9.83 -13.99 10.90
CA LYS A 128 9.98 -15.28 10.22
C LYS A 128 11.10 -15.24 9.19
N TYR A 129 11.17 -14.17 8.40
CA TYR A 129 12.24 -13.97 7.43
C TYR A 129 13.62 -13.92 8.08
N LEU A 130 13.75 -13.19 9.20
CA LEU A 130 15.01 -13.09 9.94
C LEU A 130 15.44 -14.42 10.56
N GLU A 131 14.49 -15.21 11.06
CA GLU A 131 14.77 -16.57 11.56
C GLU A 131 15.28 -17.49 10.46
N GLN A 132 14.65 -17.46 9.29
CA GLN A 132 15.08 -18.25 8.14
C GLN A 132 16.50 -17.86 7.68
N ARG A 133 16.84 -16.58 7.75
CA ARG A 133 18.20 -16.12 7.44
C ARG A 133 19.22 -16.64 8.44
N LYS A 134 18.89 -16.66 9.73
CA LYS A 134 19.76 -17.21 10.79
C LYS A 134 19.99 -18.70 10.59
N GLU A 135 18.96 -19.46 10.27
CA GLU A 135 19.07 -20.90 9.99
C GLU A 135 19.97 -21.17 8.79
N LYS A 136 19.80 -20.42 7.69
CA LYS A 136 20.66 -20.53 6.52
C LYS A 136 22.13 -20.24 6.83
N LYS A 137 22.41 -19.25 7.67
CA LYS A 137 23.78 -18.94 8.13
C LYS A 137 24.37 -20.08 8.95
N LYS A 138 23.57 -20.70 9.83
CA LYS A 138 24.03 -21.85 10.64
C LYS A 138 24.37 -23.06 9.77
N LEU A 139 23.58 -23.29 8.70
CA LEU A 139 23.81 -24.40 7.79
C LEU A 139 25.03 -24.21 6.90
N LYS A 140 25.49 -22.98 6.70
CA LYS A 140 26.66 -22.64 5.88
C LYS A 140 27.97 -22.59 6.68
N SER A 141 27.91 -22.60 7.99
CA SER A 141 29.09 -22.53 8.85
C SER A 141 29.61 -23.91 9.29
#